data_dc4317917edf79380322067d1e5b25af
#
_entry.id   dc4317917edf79380322067d1e5b25af
#
_cell.length_a   1.000
_cell.length_b   1.000
_cell.length_c   1.000
_cell.angle_alpha   90.00
_cell.angle_beta   90.00
_cell.angle_gamma   90.00
#
_symmetry.space_group_name_H-M   'P 1'
#
loop_
_entity.id
_entity.type
_entity.pdbx_description
1 polymer ?
#
loop_
_entity_poly.entity_id
_entity_poly.type
_entity_poly.pdbx_seq_one_letter_code
_entity_poly.pdbx_strand_id
1 'polypeptide(L)'
;MNRIDETLPFVPVRFAVLAVSDTRSLETDKSGQLLAERIEAAGHKLAERAIVADEIDEIRSIVACWIDDPGIDVVITTGGTGFTGRDVTPEAIEPLFEKRMEGFSALFHRLSFEKIGTSTIQSRATAGLAKSTFIFVVPGSTGACRDAFDGIIAPQFDYRSRPCNFVEIMPRLDEHLKRGKLRR
;
A
#
# COMPACT_ATOMS: atom_id res chain seq x y z
N MET A 1 -9.93 13.52 -13.19
CA MET A 1 -10.52 12.16 -13.16
C MET A 1 -9.68 11.26 -14.05
N ASN A 2 -9.29 10.09 -13.57
CA ASN A 2 -8.66 9.09 -14.43
C ASN A 2 -9.70 8.62 -15.45
N ARG A 3 -9.27 8.52 -16.72
CA ARG A 3 -10.10 7.97 -17.77
C ARG A 3 -9.84 6.46 -17.85
N ILE A 4 -10.87 5.64 -17.85
CA ILE A 4 -10.78 4.20 -18.07
C ILE A 4 -10.84 3.92 -19.57
N ASP A 5 -9.87 3.16 -20.06
CA ASP A 5 -9.85 2.64 -21.43
C ASP A 5 -10.43 1.21 -21.44
N GLU A 6 -11.70 1.11 -21.75
CA GLU A 6 -12.43 -0.16 -21.74
C GLU A 6 -11.99 -1.14 -22.86
N THR A 7 -11.16 -0.70 -23.80
CA THR A 7 -10.60 -1.59 -24.84
C THR A 7 -9.48 -2.48 -24.31
N LEU A 8 -8.94 -2.15 -23.14
CA LEU A 8 -7.87 -2.90 -22.51
C LEU A 8 -8.42 -3.94 -21.52
N PRO A 9 -7.72 -5.07 -21.32
CA PRO A 9 -8.11 -6.05 -20.33
C PRO A 9 -7.86 -5.53 -18.92
N PHE A 10 -8.70 -5.95 -17.96
CA PHE A 10 -8.37 -5.83 -16.55
C PHE A 10 -7.30 -6.87 -16.19
N VAL A 11 -6.26 -6.44 -15.47
CA VAL A 11 -5.15 -7.30 -15.01
C VAL A 11 -5.20 -7.39 -13.48
N PRO A 12 -5.59 -8.54 -12.90
CA PRO A 12 -5.60 -8.72 -11.45
C PRO A 12 -4.20 -8.60 -10.86
N VAL A 13 -4.08 -7.88 -9.75
CA VAL A 13 -2.86 -7.70 -8.96
C VAL A 13 -3.04 -8.39 -7.60
N ARG A 14 -1.95 -8.86 -6.99
CA ARG A 14 -1.96 -9.62 -5.74
C ARG A 14 -1.57 -8.70 -4.58
N PHE A 15 -2.49 -8.51 -3.66
CA PHE A 15 -2.36 -7.62 -2.51
C PHE A 15 -2.16 -8.42 -1.22
N ALA A 16 -1.34 -7.90 -0.32
CA ALA A 16 -1.30 -8.29 1.08
C ALA A 16 -1.71 -7.10 1.97
N VAL A 17 -2.42 -7.38 3.06
CA VAL A 17 -2.90 -6.37 4.01
C VAL A 17 -2.37 -6.69 5.40
N LEU A 18 -1.63 -5.76 6.00
CA LEU A 18 -1.14 -5.84 7.37
C LEU A 18 -1.83 -4.79 8.24
N ALA A 19 -2.60 -5.22 9.22
CA ALA A 19 -3.07 -4.34 10.27
C ALA A 19 -2.03 -4.28 11.40
N VAL A 20 -1.72 -3.08 11.86
CA VAL A 20 -0.79 -2.84 12.98
C VAL A 20 -1.61 -2.33 14.15
N SER A 21 -1.69 -3.11 15.25
CA SER A 21 -2.49 -2.78 16.40
C SER A 21 -2.19 -3.68 17.61
N ASP A 22 -1.96 -3.06 18.77
CA ASP A 22 -1.83 -3.76 20.05
C ASP A 22 -3.15 -4.35 20.59
N THR A 23 -4.31 -3.90 20.06
CA THR A 23 -5.60 -4.16 20.70
C THR A 23 -6.60 -4.90 19.82
N ARG A 24 -6.32 -5.06 18.52
CA ARG A 24 -7.23 -5.70 17.57
C ARG A 24 -6.85 -7.17 17.32
N SER A 25 -7.84 -7.96 16.95
CA SER A 25 -7.68 -9.28 16.34
C SER A 25 -8.16 -9.21 14.89
N LEU A 26 -7.91 -10.25 14.09
CA LEU A 26 -8.44 -10.34 12.71
C LEU A 26 -9.96 -10.16 12.63
N GLU A 27 -10.70 -10.57 13.68
CA GLU A 27 -12.17 -10.45 13.75
C GLU A 27 -12.62 -9.02 14.09
N THR A 28 -11.80 -8.27 14.84
CA THR A 28 -12.13 -6.90 15.29
C THR A 28 -11.48 -5.80 14.46
N ASP A 29 -10.56 -6.17 13.54
CA ASP A 29 -9.89 -5.26 12.64
C ASP A 29 -10.80 -4.86 11.46
N LYS A 30 -11.54 -3.77 11.66
CA LYS A 30 -12.44 -3.22 10.64
C LYS A 30 -11.72 -2.58 9.47
N SER A 31 -10.51 -2.06 9.68
CA SER A 31 -9.75 -1.35 8.65
C SER A 31 -9.10 -2.31 7.66
N GLY A 32 -8.43 -3.35 8.15
CA GLY A 32 -7.90 -4.40 7.29
C GLY A 32 -9.00 -5.20 6.60
N GLN A 33 -10.14 -5.44 7.28
CA GLN A 33 -11.29 -6.09 6.65
C GLN A 33 -11.84 -5.25 5.49
N LEU A 34 -12.01 -3.95 5.68
CA LEU A 34 -12.46 -3.03 4.63
C LEU A 34 -11.51 -3.02 3.43
N LEU A 35 -10.19 -3.01 3.67
CA LEU A 35 -9.21 -3.08 2.57
C LEU A 35 -9.32 -4.40 1.81
N ALA A 36 -9.43 -5.53 2.51
CA ALA A 36 -9.60 -6.85 1.90
C ALA A 36 -10.84 -6.89 0.99
N GLU A 37 -11.99 -6.47 1.49
CA GLU A 37 -13.25 -6.42 0.74
C GLU A 37 -13.14 -5.52 -0.50
N ARG A 38 -12.44 -4.38 -0.40
CA ARG A 38 -12.26 -3.46 -1.53
C ARG A 38 -11.31 -3.98 -2.58
N ILE A 39 -10.25 -4.66 -2.17
CA ILE A 39 -9.31 -5.32 -3.08
C ILE A 39 -10.06 -6.34 -3.93
N GLU A 40 -10.87 -7.21 -3.30
CA GLU A 40 -11.65 -8.24 -3.99
C GLU A 40 -12.76 -7.63 -4.85
N ALA A 41 -13.48 -6.63 -4.33
CA ALA A 41 -14.52 -5.92 -5.09
C ALA A 41 -13.98 -5.19 -6.33
N ALA A 42 -12.72 -4.73 -6.28
CA ALA A 42 -12.03 -4.15 -7.43
C ALA A 42 -11.52 -5.20 -8.44
N GLY A 43 -11.71 -6.50 -8.17
CA GLY A 43 -11.30 -7.60 -9.04
C GLY A 43 -9.85 -8.06 -8.87
N HIS A 44 -9.17 -7.56 -7.83
CA HIS A 44 -7.81 -7.99 -7.47
C HIS A 44 -7.84 -9.23 -6.57
N LYS A 45 -6.66 -9.76 -6.24
CA LYS A 45 -6.51 -10.92 -5.36
C LYS A 45 -5.96 -10.50 -4.01
N LEU A 46 -6.63 -10.87 -2.94
CA LEU A 46 -6.06 -10.83 -1.61
C LEU A 46 -5.18 -12.09 -1.43
N ALA A 47 -3.87 -11.90 -1.44
CA ALA A 47 -2.90 -12.99 -1.25
C ALA A 47 -2.76 -13.32 0.24
N GLU A 48 -2.60 -12.29 1.09
CA GLU A 48 -2.38 -12.46 2.52
C GLU A 48 -3.09 -11.37 3.31
N ARG A 49 -3.51 -11.69 4.54
CA ARG A 49 -3.98 -10.73 5.54
C ARG A 49 -3.46 -11.13 6.91
N ALA A 50 -2.77 -10.21 7.57
CA ALA A 50 -2.23 -10.42 8.91
C ALA A 50 -2.48 -9.22 9.82
N ILE A 51 -2.27 -9.43 11.12
CA ILE A 51 -2.26 -8.40 12.14
C ILE A 51 -1.03 -8.62 13.04
N VAL A 52 -0.37 -7.54 13.43
CA VAL A 52 0.77 -7.55 14.35
C VAL A 52 0.64 -6.43 15.38
N ALA A 53 1.35 -6.58 16.48
CA ALA A 53 1.51 -5.52 17.46
C ALA A 53 2.29 -4.32 16.89
N ASP A 54 2.17 -3.16 17.53
CA ASP A 54 2.92 -1.94 17.20
C ASP A 54 4.41 -2.08 17.62
N GLU A 55 5.11 -3.09 17.03
CA GLU A 55 6.52 -3.39 17.26
C GLU A 55 7.30 -3.35 15.94
N ILE A 56 8.37 -2.53 15.89
CA ILE A 56 9.15 -2.28 14.66
C ILE A 56 9.64 -3.58 14.02
N ASP A 57 10.19 -4.49 14.82
CA ASP A 57 10.80 -5.72 14.30
C ASP A 57 9.76 -6.71 13.77
N GLU A 58 8.59 -6.79 14.40
CA GLU A 58 7.50 -7.64 13.94
C GLU A 58 6.91 -7.12 12.61
N ILE A 59 6.61 -5.82 12.56
CA ILE A 59 6.11 -5.17 11.33
C ILE A 59 7.10 -5.36 10.19
N ARG A 60 8.38 -5.06 10.44
CA ARG A 60 9.45 -5.16 9.44
C ARG A 60 9.65 -6.58 8.94
N SER A 61 9.64 -7.56 9.86
CA SER A 61 9.82 -8.97 9.53
C SER A 61 8.75 -9.50 8.57
N ILE A 62 7.47 -9.22 8.84
CA ILE A 62 6.38 -9.64 7.97
C ILE A 62 6.45 -8.94 6.61
N VAL A 63 6.64 -7.62 6.60
CA VAL A 63 6.70 -6.87 5.34
C VAL A 63 7.92 -7.29 4.51
N ALA A 64 9.07 -7.54 5.12
CA ALA A 64 10.25 -8.06 4.42
C ALA A 64 9.99 -9.45 3.81
N CYS A 65 9.33 -10.34 4.54
CA CYS A 65 8.92 -11.65 4.02
C CYS A 65 8.00 -11.51 2.80
N TRP A 66 7.03 -10.60 2.84
CA TRP A 66 6.12 -10.35 1.72
C TRP A 66 6.79 -9.67 0.52
N ILE A 67 7.81 -8.84 0.74
CA ILE A 67 8.64 -8.27 -0.35
C ILE A 67 9.39 -9.36 -1.10
N ASP A 68 9.77 -10.44 -0.41
CA ASP A 68 10.50 -11.57 -1.00
C ASP A 68 9.57 -12.64 -1.61
N ASP A 69 8.27 -12.55 -1.36
CA ASP A 69 7.29 -13.47 -1.93
C ASP A 69 6.88 -13.04 -3.35
N PRO A 70 7.20 -13.85 -4.38
CA PRO A 70 6.77 -13.56 -5.75
C PRO A 70 5.24 -13.63 -5.94
N GLY A 71 4.49 -14.11 -4.95
CA GLY A 71 3.03 -14.14 -4.89
C GLY A 71 2.40 -12.81 -4.46
N ILE A 72 3.18 -11.79 -4.07
CA ILE A 72 2.69 -10.50 -3.56
C ILE A 72 3.27 -9.35 -4.39
N ASP A 73 2.40 -8.57 -5.01
CA ASP A 73 2.77 -7.41 -5.83
C ASP A 73 2.66 -6.09 -5.04
N VAL A 74 1.72 -6.03 -4.10
CA VAL A 74 1.40 -4.82 -3.33
C VAL A 74 1.15 -5.16 -1.87
N VAL A 75 1.75 -4.40 -0.98
CA VAL A 75 1.48 -4.45 0.46
C VAL A 75 0.79 -3.16 0.90
N ILE A 76 -0.32 -3.28 1.63
CA ILE A 76 -0.95 -2.15 2.29
C ILE A 76 -0.89 -2.40 3.80
N THR A 77 -0.24 -1.51 4.55
CA THR A 77 -0.27 -1.54 6.01
C THR A 77 -1.24 -0.49 6.53
N THR A 78 -1.94 -0.78 7.61
CA THR A 78 -2.90 0.15 8.23
C THR A 78 -2.76 0.15 9.75
N GLY A 79 -2.66 1.34 10.34
CA GLY A 79 -2.42 1.55 11.77
C GLY A 79 -1.01 2.01 12.09
N GLY A 80 -0.78 2.47 13.33
CA GLY A 80 0.52 2.89 13.84
C GLY A 80 1.17 4.06 13.10
N THR A 81 0.39 4.99 12.51
CA THR A 81 0.91 6.12 11.71
C THR A 81 0.82 7.47 12.41
N GLY A 82 0.33 7.53 13.64
CA GLY A 82 0.22 8.77 14.42
C GLY A 82 1.55 9.21 15.03
N PHE A 83 1.48 10.03 16.08
CA PHE A 83 2.64 10.62 16.76
C PHE A 83 2.79 10.14 18.20
N THR A 84 2.02 9.13 18.63
CA THR A 84 2.21 8.56 19.97
C THR A 84 3.43 7.66 20.01
N GLY A 85 3.90 7.31 21.20
CA GLY A 85 5.09 6.47 21.34
C GLY A 85 4.94 5.05 20.82
N ARG A 86 3.70 4.60 20.55
CA ARG A 86 3.40 3.30 19.96
C ARG A 86 3.19 3.35 18.44
N ASP A 87 3.05 4.55 17.85
CA ASP A 87 2.91 4.70 16.41
C ASP A 87 4.29 4.59 15.73
N VAL A 88 4.65 3.42 15.25
CA VAL A 88 5.99 3.10 14.73
C VAL A 88 5.98 2.51 13.31
N THR A 89 4.82 2.44 12.66
CA THR A 89 4.71 1.80 11.33
C THR A 89 5.59 2.46 10.26
N PRO A 90 5.64 3.80 10.13
CA PRO A 90 6.56 4.43 9.18
C PRO A 90 8.03 4.11 9.47
N GLU A 91 8.46 4.11 10.73
CA GLU A 91 9.82 3.79 11.16
C GLU A 91 10.21 2.33 10.87
N ALA A 92 9.23 1.42 10.93
CA ALA A 92 9.45 0.03 10.58
C ALA A 92 9.62 -0.17 9.06
N ILE A 93 8.83 0.54 8.25
CA ILE A 93 8.66 0.26 6.81
C ILE A 93 9.53 1.13 5.91
N GLU A 94 9.66 2.43 6.20
CA GLU A 94 10.42 3.34 5.33
C GLU A 94 11.88 2.93 5.07
N PRO A 95 12.60 2.31 6.03
CA PRO A 95 13.93 1.77 5.76
C PRO A 95 13.99 0.64 4.72
N LEU A 96 12.86 0.01 4.41
CA LEU A 96 12.76 -1.02 3.37
C LEU A 96 12.64 -0.42 1.96
N PHE A 97 12.30 0.85 1.82
CA PHE A 97 12.10 1.49 0.52
C PHE A 97 13.41 1.69 -0.24
N GLU A 98 13.49 1.16 -1.45
CA GLU A 98 14.51 1.52 -2.44
C GLU A 98 14.16 2.84 -3.15
N LYS A 99 12.86 3.10 -3.31
CA LYS A 99 12.34 4.34 -3.89
C LYS A 99 11.13 4.82 -3.10
N ARG A 100 11.19 6.04 -2.60
CA ARG A 100 10.04 6.69 -1.95
C ARG A 100 9.04 7.18 -2.98
N MET A 101 7.76 7.13 -2.64
CA MET A 101 6.65 7.58 -3.47
C MET A 101 6.01 8.82 -2.85
N GLU A 102 6.69 9.96 -2.93
CA GLU A 102 6.28 11.23 -2.33
C GLU A 102 4.88 11.68 -2.80
N GLY A 103 4.55 11.37 -4.06
CA GLY A 103 3.25 11.69 -4.65
C GLY A 103 2.07 11.04 -3.93
N PHE A 104 2.25 9.85 -3.33
CA PHE A 104 1.20 9.20 -2.55
C PHE A 104 0.85 10.02 -1.30
N SER A 105 1.86 10.38 -0.51
CA SER A 105 1.66 11.17 0.71
C SER A 105 0.97 12.50 0.40
N ALA A 106 1.41 13.21 -0.64
CA ALA A 106 0.83 14.48 -1.06
C ALA A 106 -0.65 14.34 -1.47
N LEU A 107 -0.99 13.34 -2.29
CA LEU A 107 -2.36 13.09 -2.72
C LEU A 107 -3.25 12.63 -1.56
N PHE A 108 -2.75 11.75 -0.69
CA PHE A 108 -3.49 11.29 0.47
C PHE A 108 -3.85 12.45 1.40
N HIS A 109 -2.88 13.31 1.74
CA HIS A 109 -3.14 14.46 2.61
C HIS A 109 -4.10 15.46 1.98
N ARG A 110 -4.05 15.66 0.67
CA ARG A 110 -5.02 16.51 -0.05
C ARG A 110 -6.43 15.93 0.09
N LEU A 111 -6.65 14.65 -0.21
CA LEU A 111 -7.97 14.01 -0.09
C LEU A 111 -8.47 14.03 1.36
N SER A 112 -7.59 13.76 2.31
CA SER A 112 -7.90 13.78 3.73
C SER A 112 -8.26 15.19 4.20
N PHE A 113 -7.53 16.23 3.76
CA PHE A 113 -7.81 17.63 4.11
C PHE A 113 -9.21 18.08 3.67
N GLU A 114 -9.66 17.65 2.49
CA GLU A 114 -11.01 17.96 1.99
C GLU A 114 -12.12 17.41 2.91
N LYS A 115 -11.83 16.37 3.72
CA LYS A 115 -12.80 15.69 4.59
C LYS A 115 -12.68 16.07 6.07
N ILE A 116 -11.45 16.15 6.58
CA ILE A 116 -11.18 16.32 8.02
C ILE A 116 -10.33 17.58 8.32
N GLY A 117 -10.10 18.44 7.33
CA GLY A 117 -9.35 19.67 7.50
C GLY A 117 -7.94 19.43 8.02
N THR A 118 -7.48 20.30 8.91
CA THR A 118 -6.12 20.25 9.47
C THR A 118 -5.81 19.00 10.30
N SER A 119 -6.83 18.21 10.71
CA SER A 119 -6.60 16.96 11.43
C SER A 119 -5.76 15.95 10.63
N THR A 120 -5.72 16.09 9.29
CA THR A 120 -4.87 15.25 8.43
C THR A 120 -3.38 15.33 8.78
N ILE A 121 -2.91 16.42 9.40
CA ILE A 121 -1.50 16.57 9.81
C ILE A 121 -1.07 15.55 10.86
N GLN A 122 -2.03 14.94 11.58
CA GLN A 122 -1.76 13.91 12.58
C GLN A 122 -1.50 12.52 11.97
N SER A 123 -1.42 12.42 10.66
CA SER A 123 -1.17 11.19 9.93
C SER A 123 0.18 11.25 9.22
N ARG A 124 0.92 10.13 9.24
CA ARG A 124 2.21 9.99 8.54
C ARG A 124 2.10 8.95 7.42
N ALA A 125 1.07 9.10 6.58
CA ALA A 125 0.88 8.24 5.42
C ALA A 125 2.07 8.35 4.46
N THR A 126 2.65 7.21 4.07
CA THR A 126 3.82 7.14 3.19
C THR A 126 3.72 5.95 2.25
N ALA A 127 4.49 5.93 1.18
CA ALA A 127 4.57 4.79 0.27
C ALA A 127 5.93 4.71 -0.41
N GLY A 128 6.25 3.53 -0.91
CA GLY A 128 7.49 3.30 -1.63
C GLY A 128 7.48 2.00 -2.42
N LEU A 129 8.59 1.75 -3.09
CA LEU A 129 8.90 0.54 -3.80
C LEU A 129 10.09 -0.13 -3.13
N ALA A 130 9.99 -1.45 -2.88
CA ALA A 130 11.08 -2.31 -2.44
C ALA A 130 11.14 -3.52 -3.37
N LYS A 131 12.28 -3.72 -4.03
CA LYS A 131 12.44 -4.71 -5.11
C LYS A 131 11.37 -4.51 -6.19
N SER A 132 10.41 -5.43 -6.28
CA SER A 132 9.28 -5.35 -7.22
C SER A 132 7.92 -5.18 -6.52
N THR A 133 7.90 -4.90 -5.21
CA THR A 133 6.70 -4.80 -4.39
C THR A 133 6.41 -3.34 -4.05
N PHE A 134 5.22 -2.88 -4.37
CA PHE A 134 4.71 -1.57 -3.95
C PHE A 134 4.22 -1.65 -2.50
N ILE A 135 4.56 -0.66 -1.68
CA ILE A 135 4.19 -0.66 -0.26
C ILE A 135 3.51 0.67 0.07
N PHE A 136 2.33 0.60 0.68
CA PHE A 136 1.55 1.75 1.12
C PHE A 136 1.32 1.66 2.63
N VAL A 137 1.61 2.73 3.33
CA VAL A 137 1.37 2.88 4.77
C VAL A 137 0.23 3.88 4.95
N VAL A 138 -0.91 3.43 5.48
CA VAL A 138 -2.11 4.24 5.63
C VAL A 138 -2.57 4.28 7.09
N PRO A 139 -3.27 5.34 7.53
CA PRO A 139 -3.79 5.43 8.90
C PRO A 139 -4.80 4.32 9.22
N GLY A 140 -4.90 3.98 10.51
CA GLY A 140 -5.74 2.89 11.03
C GLY A 140 -7.26 3.15 11.03
N SER A 141 -7.76 4.23 10.46
CA SER A 141 -9.19 4.48 10.38
C SER A 141 -9.79 3.92 9.08
N THR A 142 -11.01 3.37 9.16
CA THR A 142 -11.74 2.87 7.98
C THR A 142 -11.96 3.95 6.92
N GLY A 143 -12.14 5.21 7.33
CA GLY A 143 -12.24 6.36 6.41
C GLY A 143 -10.97 6.59 5.62
N ALA A 144 -9.82 6.62 6.31
CA ALA A 144 -8.50 6.80 5.68
C ALA A 144 -8.17 5.64 4.73
N CYS A 145 -8.45 4.41 5.13
CA CYS A 145 -8.25 3.22 4.29
C CYS A 145 -9.09 3.29 3.01
N ARG A 146 -10.37 3.69 3.13
CA ARG A 146 -11.25 3.88 1.98
C ARG A 146 -10.71 4.94 1.03
N ASP A 147 -10.33 6.10 1.57
CA ASP A 147 -9.86 7.24 0.78
C ASP A 147 -8.56 6.92 0.05
N ALA A 148 -7.61 6.27 0.73
CA ALA A 148 -6.36 5.83 0.13
C ALA A 148 -6.60 4.79 -0.98
N PHE A 149 -7.43 3.77 -0.70
CA PHE A 149 -7.67 2.71 -1.67
C PHE A 149 -8.46 3.22 -2.88
N ASP A 150 -9.65 3.76 -2.66
CA ASP A 150 -10.55 4.15 -3.75
C ASP A 150 -10.03 5.36 -4.55
N GLY A 151 -9.44 6.34 -3.83
CA GLY A 151 -9.01 7.59 -4.44
C GLY A 151 -7.65 7.53 -5.11
N ILE A 152 -6.76 6.64 -4.67
CA ILE A 152 -5.37 6.64 -5.12
C ILE A 152 -4.92 5.23 -5.56
N ILE A 153 -5.02 4.22 -4.70
CA ILE A 153 -4.40 2.92 -4.95
C ILE A 153 -5.12 2.18 -6.07
N ALA A 154 -6.42 1.96 -5.96
CA ALA A 154 -7.18 1.22 -6.96
C ALA A 154 -7.05 1.80 -8.39
N PRO A 155 -7.14 3.13 -8.62
CA PRO A 155 -6.90 3.70 -9.94
C PRO A 155 -5.49 3.46 -10.49
N GLN A 156 -4.47 3.34 -9.62
CA GLN A 156 -3.09 3.09 -10.03
C GLN A 156 -2.80 1.61 -10.31
N PHE A 157 -3.63 0.71 -9.80
CA PHE A 157 -3.52 -0.72 -10.08
C PHE A 157 -4.56 -1.23 -11.09
N ASP A 158 -5.34 -0.36 -11.70
CA ASP A 158 -6.15 -0.70 -12.86
C ASP A 158 -5.37 -0.43 -14.16
N TYR A 159 -5.01 -1.50 -14.91
CA TYR A 159 -4.27 -1.40 -16.17
C TYR A 159 -4.97 -0.53 -17.22
N ARG A 160 -6.27 -0.36 -17.12
CA ARG A 160 -7.10 0.46 -18.01
C ARG A 160 -7.05 1.96 -17.67
N SER A 161 -6.51 2.32 -16.50
CA SER A 161 -6.47 3.72 -16.02
C SER A 161 -5.46 4.55 -16.82
N ARG A 162 -5.89 5.72 -17.30
CA ARG A 162 -5.09 6.61 -18.14
C ARG A 162 -4.89 7.97 -17.45
N PRO A 163 -3.74 8.68 -17.68
CA PRO A 163 -2.75 8.45 -18.75
C PRO A 163 -1.71 7.36 -18.43
N CYS A 164 -1.48 7.00 -17.15
CA CYS A 164 -0.51 5.98 -16.71
C CYS A 164 -0.98 5.31 -15.44
N ASN A 165 -0.47 4.11 -15.18
CA ASN A 165 -0.76 3.32 -13.98
C ASN A 165 0.44 2.45 -13.61
N PHE A 166 0.46 1.90 -12.39
CA PHE A 166 1.57 1.08 -11.92
C PHE A 166 1.64 -0.29 -12.60
N VAL A 167 0.51 -0.85 -13.03
CA VAL A 167 0.49 -2.16 -13.70
C VAL A 167 1.34 -2.15 -14.98
N GLU A 168 1.35 -1.04 -15.73
CA GLU A 168 2.18 -0.89 -16.94
C GLU A 168 3.68 -0.99 -16.65
N ILE A 169 4.12 -0.55 -15.48
CA ILE A 169 5.55 -0.54 -15.14
C ILE A 169 6.00 -1.77 -14.34
N MET A 170 5.08 -2.56 -13.78
CA MET A 170 5.40 -3.76 -13.00
C MET A 170 6.39 -4.70 -13.70
N PRO A 171 6.24 -5.04 -15.01
CA PRO A 171 7.18 -5.94 -15.70
C PRO A 171 8.60 -5.38 -15.84
N ARG A 172 8.81 -4.11 -15.53
CA ARG A 172 10.05 -3.37 -15.72
C ARG A 172 10.77 -3.02 -14.42
N LEU A 173 10.21 -3.34 -13.26
CA LEU A 173 10.75 -2.95 -11.97
C LEU A 173 12.14 -3.54 -11.72
N ASP A 174 12.43 -4.72 -12.27
CA ASP A 174 13.70 -5.44 -12.16
C ASP A 174 14.66 -5.25 -13.35
N GLU A 175 14.40 -4.33 -14.28
CA GLU A 175 15.25 -4.07 -15.46
C GLU A 175 16.72 -3.84 -15.11
N HIS A 176 17.00 -3.17 -13.98
CA HIS A 176 18.36 -2.89 -13.52
C HIS A 176 19.14 -4.16 -13.19
N LEU A 177 18.48 -5.20 -12.69
CA LEU A 177 19.09 -6.51 -12.39
C LEU A 177 19.39 -7.28 -13.67
N LYS A 178 18.54 -7.15 -14.70
CA LYS A 178 18.70 -7.80 -16.01
C LYS A 178 19.84 -7.15 -16.82
N ARG A 179 19.99 -5.81 -16.79
CA ARG A 179 21.06 -5.08 -17.48
C ARG A 179 22.46 -5.45 -16.99
N GLY A 180 22.61 -5.77 -15.70
CA GLY A 180 23.89 -6.21 -15.15
C GLY A 180 24.35 -7.59 -15.65
N LYS A 181 23.44 -8.45 -16.12
CA LYS A 181 23.74 -9.76 -16.70
C LYS A 181 24.12 -9.71 -18.19
N LEU A 182 23.71 -8.66 -18.90
CA LEU A 182 23.99 -8.48 -20.33
C LEU A 182 25.37 -7.81 -20.60
N ARG A 183 26.07 -7.35 -19.57
CA ARG A 183 27.39 -6.70 -19.67
C ARG A 183 28.54 -7.57 -19.16
N ARG A 184 28.30 -8.84 -18.87
CA ARG A 184 29.30 -9.87 -18.58
C ARG A 184 29.23 -10.93 -19.67
#